data_d7b3888f25b52a834b1339c433f55f7f
#
_entry.id   d7b3888f25b52a834b1339c433f55f7f
#
_cell.length_a   1.000
_cell.length_b   1.000
_cell.length_c   1.000
_cell.angle_alpha   90.00
_cell.angle_beta   90.00
_cell.angle_gamma   90.00
#
_symmetry.space_group_name_H-M   'P 1'
#
loop_
_entity.id
_entity.type
_entity.pdbx_description
1 polymer ?
#
loop_
_entity_poly.entity_id
_entity_poly.type
_entity_poly.pdbx_seq_one_letter_code
_entity_poly.pdbx_strand_id
1 'polypeptide(L)'
;MKKIVSYMMTGILLLSFLLTGCGSPEPQTGKKMSMYYINTAETKVEVHEQYLNTKTLDEQLDETMRYLSTTPEKLEYKAPLDMGFRVLDYEAEDGKLLINVDKAYSELSPTTEVLVRAAIVRTLTQLPNVKYVGITVEDSQLYDNAGEMVGWMNAEQFINNDGNEI
;
A
#
# COMPACT_ATOMS: atom_id res chain seq x y z
N MET A 1 -13.82 58.88 25.23
CA MET A 1 -14.71 57.99 24.47
C MET A 1 -14.10 57.54 23.11
N LYS A 2 -13.54 58.44 22.27
CA LYS A 2 -12.95 58.06 20.96
C LYS A 2 -11.78 57.04 21.01
N LYS A 3 -10.94 57.10 22.06
CA LYS A 3 -9.80 56.19 22.22
C LYS A 3 -10.21 54.74 22.62
N ILE A 4 -11.26 54.59 23.42
CA ILE A 4 -11.75 53.26 23.84
C ILE A 4 -12.41 52.54 22.67
N VAL A 5 -13.16 53.22 21.83
CA VAL A 5 -13.75 52.65 20.60
C VAL A 5 -12.68 52.20 19.63
N SER A 6 -11.55 52.93 19.53
CA SER A 6 -10.42 52.54 18.66
C SER A 6 -9.76 51.23 19.08
N TYR A 7 -9.53 51.02 20.37
CA TYR A 7 -8.94 49.80 20.91
C TYR A 7 -9.90 48.58 20.80
N MET A 8 -11.21 48.85 20.96
CA MET A 8 -12.22 47.80 20.81
C MET A 8 -12.34 47.32 19.37
N MET A 9 -12.22 48.22 18.38
CA MET A 9 -12.26 47.90 16.98
C MET A 9 -10.98 47.16 16.50
N THR A 10 -9.82 47.51 17.06
CA THR A 10 -8.55 46.80 16.77
C THR A 10 -8.52 45.40 17.37
N GLY A 11 -9.14 45.22 18.57
CA GLY A 11 -9.27 43.90 19.23
C GLY A 11 -10.16 42.93 18.44
N ILE A 12 -11.25 43.42 17.86
CA ILE A 12 -12.19 42.62 17.05
C ILE A 12 -11.53 42.23 15.70
N LEU A 13 -10.72 43.11 15.11
CA LEU A 13 -10.01 42.79 13.86
C LEU A 13 -8.91 41.73 14.04
N LEU A 14 -8.24 41.71 15.19
CA LEU A 14 -7.23 40.72 15.54
C LEU A 14 -7.83 39.33 15.86
N LEU A 15 -9.05 39.28 16.39
CA LEU A 15 -9.74 38.02 16.73
C LEU A 15 -10.32 37.31 15.50
N SER A 16 -10.58 38.04 14.41
CA SER A 16 -11.10 37.46 13.15
C SER A 16 -10.03 36.70 12.33
N PHE A 17 -8.74 36.86 12.60
CA PHE A 17 -7.67 36.14 11.94
C PHE A 17 -7.38 34.74 12.51
N LEU A 18 -7.98 34.38 13.64
CA LEU A 18 -7.74 33.07 14.27
C LEU A 18 -8.74 31.97 13.86
N LEU A 19 -9.71 32.26 12.99
CA LEU A 19 -10.75 31.31 12.59
C LEU A 19 -10.62 30.75 11.16
N THR A 20 -9.54 31.05 10.43
CA THR A 20 -9.30 30.50 9.08
C THR A 20 -8.35 29.31 9.07
N GLY A 21 -8.41 28.49 10.10
CA GLY A 21 -7.63 27.24 10.24
C GLY A 21 -8.42 25.95 9.99
N CYS A 22 -9.56 25.99 9.26
CA CYS A 22 -10.12 24.78 8.67
C CYS A 22 -9.46 24.56 7.32
N GLY A 23 -8.33 23.87 7.33
CA GLY A 23 -7.80 23.26 6.10
C GLY A 23 -8.87 22.32 5.55
N SER A 24 -9.59 22.74 4.51
CA SER A 24 -10.33 21.78 3.69
C SER A 24 -9.33 20.71 3.24
N PRO A 25 -9.66 19.42 3.34
CA PRO A 25 -8.77 18.40 2.77
C PRO A 25 -8.56 18.76 1.30
N GLU A 26 -7.32 18.91 0.89
CA GLU A 26 -7.00 19.12 -0.54
C GLU A 26 -7.69 18.03 -1.33
N PRO A 27 -8.34 18.33 -2.45
CA PRO A 27 -8.93 17.30 -3.31
C PRO A 27 -7.80 16.36 -3.72
N GLN A 28 -7.89 15.10 -3.29
CA GLN A 28 -6.93 14.08 -3.66
C GLN A 28 -7.04 13.89 -5.17
N THR A 29 -6.04 14.37 -5.90
CA THR A 29 -5.95 14.26 -7.36
C THR A 29 -5.03 13.10 -7.68
N GLY A 30 -5.43 12.19 -8.56
CA GLY A 30 -4.61 11.05 -8.94
C GLY A 30 -5.44 9.83 -9.29
N LYS A 31 -4.78 8.75 -9.66
CA LYS A 31 -5.43 7.46 -9.90
C LYS A 31 -5.74 6.81 -8.55
N LYS A 32 -7.02 6.60 -8.25
CA LYS A 32 -7.45 5.86 -7.07
C LYS A 32 -7.06 4.38 -7.19
N MET A 33 -6.50 3.83 -6.15
CA MET A 33 -6.03 2.44 -6.09
C MET A 33 -6.31 1.84 -4.70
N SER A 34 -6.67 0.56 -4.66
CA SER A 34 -6.84 -0.19 -3.42
C SER A 34 -5.52 -0.78 -2.98
N MET A 35 -4.97 -0.31 -1.86
CA MET A 35 -3.78 -0.89 -1.23
C MET A 35 -4.22 -1.98 -0.26
N TYR A 36 -3.64 -3.14 -0.38
CA TYR A 36 -3.91 -4.28 0.48
C TYR A 36 -2.82 -4.40 1.53
N TYR A 37 -3.20 -4.34 2.79
CA TYR A 37 -2.35 -4.45 3.96
C TYR A 37 -2.71 -5.68 4.78
N ILE A 38 -1.87 -6.08 5.72
CA ILE A 38 -2.13 -7.21 6.62
C ILE A 38 -2.55 -6.62 7.97
N ASN A 39 -3.61 -7.13 8.59
CA ASN A 39 -3.99 -6.68 9.93
C ASN A 39 -2.91 -7.06 10.96
N THR A 40 -2.85 -6.36 12.09
CA THR A 40 -1.81 -6.58 13.11
C THR A 40 -1.82 -7.98 13.70
N ALA A 41 -2.98 -8.66 13.68
CA ALA A 41 -3.12 -10.05 14.13
C ALA A 41 -2.66 -11.08 13.08
N GLU A 42 -2.30 -10.67 11.87
CA GLU A 42 -1.89 -11.54 10.75
C GLU A 42 -2.91 -12.65 10.43
N THR A 43 -4.19 -12.28 10.39
CA THR A 43 -5.29 -13.21 10.12
C THR A 43 -6.06 -12.91 8.86
N LYS A 44 -5.94 -11.69 8.31
CA LYS A 44 -6.63 -11.26 7.10
C LYS A 44 -5.94 -10.09 6.43
N VAL A 45 -6.30 -9.88 5.18
CA VAL A 45 -5.94 -8.71 4.39
C VAL A 45 -6.99 -7.61 4.56
N GLU A 46 -6.55 -6.38 4.74
CA GLU A 46 -7.38 -5.17 4.88
C GLU A 46 -7.14 -4.24 3.69
N VAL A 47 -8.19 -3.56 3.24
CA VAL A 47 -8.14 -2.65 2.09
C VAL A 47 -8.09 -1.21 2.56
N HIS A 48 -7.15 -0.45 2.01
CA HIS A 48 -7.06 0.99 2.18
C HIS A 48 -6.99 1.68 0.83
N GLU A 49 -7.85 2.68 0.59
CA GLU A 49 -7.84 3.44 -0.65
C GLU A 49 -6.73 4.49 -0.63
N GLN A 50 -5.93 4.52 -1.67
CA GLN A 50 -4.83 5.46 -1.86
C GLN A 50 -4.92 6.12 -3.24
N TYR A 51 -4.37 7.33 -3.38
CA TYR A 51 -4.27 8.03 -4.66
C TYR A 51 -2.80 8.07 -5.09
N LEU A 52 -2.52 7.52 -6.27
CA LEU A 52 -1.21 7.65 -6.90
C LEU A 52 -1.12 9.02 -7.56
N ASN A 53 -0.07 9.77 -7.23
CA ASN A 53 0.14 11.13 -7.75
C ASN A 53 1.04 11.16 -8.98
N THR A 54 1.65 10.05 -9.33
CA THR A 54 2.55 9.88 -10.46
C THR A 54 1.79 9.56 -11.76
N LYS A 55 2.39 9.85 -12.91
CA LYS A 55 1.73 9.78 -14.22
C LYS A 55 2.22 8.64 -15.09
N THR A 56 3.51 8.32 -15.03
CA THR A 56 4.10 7.23 -15.81
C THR A 56 3.90 5.89 -15.10
N LEU A 57 3.97 4.79 -15.83
CA LEU A 57 3.80 3.45 -15.27
C LEU A 57 4.91 3.09 -14.30
N ASP A 58 6.15 3.43 -14.65
CA ASP A 58 7.31 3.15 -13.79
C ASP A 58 7.19 3.91 -12.47
N GLU A 59 6.86 5.21 -12.52
CA GLU A 59 6.62 6.01 -11.32
C GLU A 59 5.44 5.49 -10.48
N GLN A 60 4.36 4.99 -11.13
CA GLN A 60 3.23 4.37 -10.42
C GLN A 60 3.64 3.07 -9.75
N LEU A 61 4.48 2.28 -10.39
CA LEU A 61 5.03 1.05 -9.80
C LEU A 61 5.90 1.39 -8.59
N ASP A 62 6.85 2.31 -8.72
CA ASP A 62 7.73 2.74 -7.63
C ASP A 62 6.93 3.33 -6.45
N GLU A 63 5.93 4.16 -6.73
CA GLU A 63 5.05 4.73 -5.71
C GLU A 63 4.25 3.63 -4.99
N THR A 64 3.73 2.64 -5.73
CA THR A 64 3.00 1.50 -5.17
C THR A 64 3.91 0.63 -4.32
N MET A 65 5.11 0.29 -4.80
CA MET A 65 6.10 -0.47 -4.04
C MET A 65 6.48 0.23 -2.73
N ARG A 66 6.62 1.56 -2.76
CA ARG A 66 6.87 2.36 -1.55
C ARG A 66 5.71 2.26 -0.54
N TYR A 67 4.45 2.32 -0.99
CA TYR A 67 3.31 2.14 -0.09
C TYR A 67 3.27 0.72 0.50
N LEU A 68 3.53 -0.29 -0.29
CA LEU A 68 3.59 -1.68 0.19
C LEU A 68 4.76 -1.94 1.14
N SER A 69 5.80 -1.12 1.12
CA SER A 69 6.99 -1.20 1.98
C SER A 69 6.95 -0.30 3.22
N THR A 70 5.88 0.49 3.39
CA THR A 70 5.80 1.45 4.49
C THR A 70 4.52 1.24 5.28
N THR A 71 4.64 0.80 6.52
CA THR A 71 3.51 0.67 7.43
C THR A 71 2.96 2.04 7.79
N PRO A 72 1.66 2.32 7.53
CA PRO A 72 1.06 3.61 7.84
C PRO A 72 0.99 3.85 9.36
N GLU A 73 1.53 4.97 9.85
CA GLU A 73 1.61 5.29 11.29
C GLU A 73 0.25 5.33 12.01
N LYS A 74 -0.83 5.65 11.28
CA LYS A 74 -2.17 5.83 11.85
C LYS A 74 -3.09 4.63 11.72
N LEU A 75 -2.62 3.57 11.06
CA LEU A 75 -3.42 2.37 10.78
C LEU A 75 -2.90 1.20 11.60
N GLU A 76 -3.81 0.38 12.11
CA GLU A 76 -3.47 -0.88 12.77
C GLU A 76 -3.17 -1.99 11.74
N TYR A 77 -2.35 -1.67 10.74
CA TYR A 77 -2.01 -2.56 9.63
C TYR A 77 -0.49 -2.68 9.48
N LYS A 78 -0.06 -3.77 8.90
CA LYS A 78 1.34 -4.02 8.49
C LYS A 78 1.44 -3.94 6.99
N ALA A 79 2.47 -3.27 6.49
CA ALA A 79 2.77 -3.27 5.06
C ALA A 79 3.32 -4.63 4.64
N PRO A 80 2.83 -5.22 3.53
CA PRO A 80 3.20 -6.58 3.16
C PRO A 80 4.67 -6.76 2.77
N LEU A 81 5.37 -5.70 2.38
CA LEU A 81 6.81 -5.73 2.10
C LEU A 81 7.67 -5.26 3.29
N ASP A 82 7.04 -5.00 4.47
CA ASP A 82 7.71 -4.65 5.74
C ASP A 82 7.43 -5.73 6.81
N MET A 83 7.53 -7.00 6.42
CA MET A 83 7.24 -8.17 7.27
C MET A 83 8.50 -8.91 7.73
N GLY A 84 9.64 -8.20 7.81
CA GLY A 84 10.91 -8.74 8.29
C GLY A 84 11.83 -9.28 7.21
N PHE A 85 11.45 -9.23 5.95
CA PHE A 85 12.29 -9.51 4.79
C PHE A 85 12.51 -8.24 3.97
N ARG A 86 13.39 -8.28 2.98
CA ARG A 86 13.70 -7.14 2.10
C ARG A 86 13.44 -7.50 0.65
N VAL A 87 12.90 -6.55 -0.09
CA VAL A 87 12.93 -6.58 -1.55
C VAL A 87 14.35 -6.24 -2.01
N LEU A 88 14.94 -7.12 -2.82
CA LEU A 88 16.26 -6.95 -3.39
C LEU A 88 16.19 -6.15 -4.69
N ASP A 89 15.25 -6.52 -5.55
CA ASP A 89 14.93 -5.85 -6.81
C ASP A 89 13.53 -6.24 -7.30
N TYR A 90 13.05 -5.55 -8.33
CA TYR A 90 11.83 -5.91 -9.06
C TYR A 90 11.90 -5.43 -10.51
N GLU A 91 11.30 -6.19 -11.42
CA GLU A 91 11.30 -5.89 -12.85
C GLU A 91 9.92 -6.19 -13.46
N ALA A 92 9.43 -5.26 -14.28
CA ALA A 92 8.17 -5.40 -15.00
C ALA A 92 8.42 -5.52 -16.51
N GLU A 93 8.02 -6.64 -17.11
CA GLU A 93 8.13 -6.91 -18.53
C GLU A 93 6.92 -7.71 -19.03
N ASP A 94 6.39 -7.36 -20.19
CA ASP A 94 5.31 -8.09 -20.89
C ASP A 94 4.08 -8.44 -20.03
N GLY A 95 3.70 -7.55 -19.14
CA GLY A 95 2.55 -7.74 -18.26
C GLY A 95 2.81 -8.59 -17.02
N LYS A 96 4.06 -8.91 -16.77
CA LYS A 96 4.53 -9.65 -15.60
C LYS A 96 5.44 -8.77 -14.76
N LEU A 97 5.27 -8.84 -13.45
CA LEU A 97 6.13 -8.19 -12.49
C LEU A 97 6.79 -9.27 -11.63
N LEU A 98 8.09 -9.38 -11.70
CA LEU A 98 8.90 -10.25 -10.85
C LEU A 98 9.42 -9.42 -9.67
N ILE A 99 9.29 -9.95 -8.46
CA ILE A 99 9.83 -9.35 -7.22
C ILE A 99 10.81 -10.35 -6.63
N ASN A 100 12.05 -9.94 -6.48
CA ASN A 100 13.10 -10.73 -5.84
C ASN A 100 13.27 -10.28 -4.39
N VAL A 101 13.16 -11.22 -3.46
CA VAL A 101 13.26 -10.96 -2.02
C VAL A 101 14.43 -11.73 -1.39
N ASP A 102 14.88 -11.28 -0.23
CA ASP A 102 15.93 -12.01 0.51
C ASP A 102 15.36 -13.27 1.18
N LYS A 103 16.28 -14.12 1.67
CA LYS A 103 15.94 -15.42 2.26
C LYS A 103 15.06 -15.34 3.51
N ALA A 104 14.97 -14.16 4.18
CA ALA A 104 14.12 -13.98 5.36
C ALA A 104 12.63 -14.15 5.00
N TYR A 105 12.25 -13.99 3.72
CA TYR A 105 10.91 -14.32 3.24
C TYR A 105 10.53 -15.79 3.54
N SER A 106 11.45 -16.72 3.39
CA SER A 106 11.21 -18.15 3.66
C SER A 106 11.04 -18.48 5.15
N GLU A 107 11.28 -17.51 6.04
CA GLU A 107 11.08 -17.65 7.48
C GLU A 107 9.67 -17.21 7.94
N LEU A 108 8.86 -16.67 7.03
CA LEU A 108 7.47 -16.31 7.31
C LEU A 108 6.65 -17.55 7.69
N SER A 109 5.70 -17.38 8.63
CA SER A 109 4.76 -18.44 8.91
C SER A 109 3.91 -18.75 7.66
N PRO A 110 3.42 -19.99 7.48
CA PRO A 110 2.57 -20.35 6.35
C PRO A 110 1.38 -19.42 6.13
N THR A 111 0.71 -19.03 7.21
CA THR A 111 -0.44 -18.11 7.15
C THR A 111 0.00 -16.70 6.72
N THR A 112 1.06 -16.17 7.34
CA THR A 112 1.58 -14.84 7.03
C THR A 112 2.05 -14.78 5.58
N GLU A 113 2.73 -15.82 5.09
CA GLU A 113 3.23 -15.91 3.72
C GLU A 113 2.10 -15.81 2.69
N VAL A 114 0.99 -16.53 2.88
CA VAL A 114 -0.19 -16.46 2.00
C VAL A 114 -0.81 -15.04 2.03
N LEU A 115 -0.91 -14.41 3.20
CA LEU A 115 -1.46 -13.06 3.32
C LEU A 115 -0.55 -12.03 2.64
N VAL A 116 0.78 -12.17 2.77
CA VAL A 116 1.77 -11.32 2.10
C VAL A 116 1.61 -11.42 0.58
N ARG A 117 1.57 -12.64 0.03
CA ARG A 117 1.34 -12.85 -1.40
C ARG A 117 0.02 -12.26 -1.87
N ALA A 118 -1.06 -12.51 -1.14
CA ALA A 118 -2.38 -11.98 -1.47
C ALA A 118 -2.38 -10.46 -1.51
N ALA A 119 -1.80 -9.79 -0.50
CA ALA A 119 -1.74 -8.34 -0.43
C ALA A 119 -0.90 -7.74 -1.56
N ILE A 120 0.27 -8.30 -1.85
CA ILE A 120 1.17 -7.86 -2.93
C ILE A 120 0.47 -8.02 -4.29
N VAL A 121 -0.01 -9.21 -4.60
CA VAL A 121 -0.60 -9.54 -5.91
C VAL A 121 -1.84 -8.72 -6.17
N ARG A 122 -2.77 -8.64 -5.20
CA ARG A 122 -4.02 -7.87 -5.34
C ARG A 122 -3.77 -6.37 -5.46
N THR A 123 -2.71 -5.85 -4.89
CA THR A 123 -2.33 -4.43 -5.07
C THR A 123 -1.74 -4.21 -6.46
N LEU A 124 -0.71 -4.95 -6.81
CA LEU A 124 0.10 -4.66 -7.99
C LEU A 124 -0.61 -4.99 -9.31
N THR A 125 -1.50 -5.98 -9.33
CA THR A 125 -2.30 -6.30 -10.54
C THR A 125 -3.36 -5.24 -10.89
N GLN A 126 -3.54 -4.20 -10.08
CA GLN A 126 -4.35 -3.02 -10.45
C GLN A 126 -3.58 -2.02 -11.32
N LEU A 127 -2.26 -2.15 -11.42
CA LEU A 127 -1.44 -1.32 -12.32
C LEU A 127 -1.72 -1.70 -13.78
N PRO A 128 -1.77 -0.72 -14.71
CA PRO A 128 -2.27 -0.94 -16.07
C PRO A 128 -1.55 -2.04 -16.86
N ASN A 129 -0.27 -2.26 -16.64
CA ASN A 129 0.52 -3.22 -17.40
C ASN A 129 0.99 -4.41 -16.54
N VAL A 130 0.41 -4.62 -15.36
CA VAL A 130 0.73 -5.76 -14.50
C VAL A 130 -0.47 -6.71 -14.46
N LYS A 131 -0.36 -7.85 -15.14
CA LYS A 131 -1.38 -8.91 -15.14
C LYS A 131 -1.04 -10.03 -14.17
N TYR A 132 0.25 -10.28 -13.99
CA TYR A 132 0.77 -11.34 -13.16
C TYR A 132 1.94 -10.83 -12.32
N VAL A 133 2.03 -11.35 -11.10
CA VAL A 133 3.14 -11.10 -10.18
C VAL A 133 3.82 -12.42 -9.86
N GLY A 134 5.13 -12.46 -9.95
CA GLY A 134 5.99 -13.56 -9.50
C GLY A 134 6.85 -13.14 -8.33
N ILE A 135 7.18 -14.06 -7.45
CA ILE A 135 8.12 -13.84 -6.35
C ILE A 135 9.23 -14.87 -6.43
N THR A 136 10.48 -14.40 -6.30
CA THR A 136 11.67 -15.24 -6.17
C THR A 136 12.39 -14.92 -4.86
N VAL A 137 13.11 -15.88 -4.32
CA VAL A 137 13.93 -15.71 -3.12
C VAL A 137 15.39 -15.87 -3.53
N GLU A 138 16.17 -14.77 -3.46
CA GLU A 138 17.57 -14.75 -3.91
C GLU A 138 17.71 -15.38 -5.32
N ASP A 139 16.88 -14.90 -6.26
CA ASP A 139 16.77 -15.38 -7.66
C ASP A 139 16.32 -16.84 -7.82
N SER A 140 16.01 -17.52 -6.73
CA SER A 140 15.53 -18.90 -6.75
C SER A 140 14.02 -18.97 -6.77
N GLN A 141 13.48 -20.00 -7.42
CA GLN A 141 12.05 -20.27 -7.48
C GLN A 141 11.44 -20.39 -6.07
N LEU A 142 10.31 -19.72 -5.85
CA LEU A 142 9.54 -19.85 -4.61
C LEU A 142 8.74 -21.17 -4.61
N TYR A 143 8.75 -21.87 -3.49
CA TYR A 143 7.90 -23.02 -3.22
C TYR A 143 7.02 -22.73 -2.01
N ASP A 144 5.79 -23.19 -2.05
CA ASP A 144 4.87 -23.07 -0.92
C ASP A 144 5.16 -24.13 0.17
N ASN A 145 4.35 -24.10 1.24
CA ASN A 145 4.53 -25.03 2.37
C ASN A 145 4.17 -26.49 2.04
N ALA A 146 3.50 -26.74 0.92
CA ALA A 146 3.27 -28.09 0.40
C ALA A 146 4.41 -28.59 -0.50
N GLY A 147 5.40 -27.73 -0.78
CA GLY A 147 6.49 -28.03 -1.71
C GLY A 147 6.10 -27.83 -3.17
N GLU A 148 4.97 -27.19 -3.46
CA GLU A 148 4.53 -26.88 -4.79
C GLU A 148 5.16 -25.56 -5.25
N MET A 149 5.58 -25.53 -6.52
CA MET A 149 6.17 -24.33 -7.10
C MET A 149 5.15 -23.19 -7.21
N VAL A 150 5.44 -22.06 -6.59
CA VAL A 150 4.65 -20.84 -6.73
C VAL A 150 5.04 -20.16 -8.04
N GLY A 151 4.15 -20.21 -9.01
CA GLY A 151 4.35 -19.60 -10.32
C GLY A 151 3.89 -18.14 -10.36
N TRP A 152 3.50 -17.72 -11.56
CA TRP A 152 2.91 -16.41 -11.79
C TRP A 152 1.49 -16.35 -11.21
N MET A 153 1.21 -15.33 -10.41
CA MET A 153 -0.04 -15.14 -9.67
C MET A 153 -0.82 -13.95 -10.19
N ASN A 154 -2.15 -14.03 -10.10
CA ASN A 154 -3.05 -12.91 -10.33
C ASN A 154 -4.04 -12.76 -9.16
N ALA A 155 -4.81 -11.66 -9.13
CA ALA A 155 -5.73 -11.38 -8.04
C ALA A 155 -6.83 -12.43 -7.84
N GLU A 156 -7.25 -13.12 -8.92
CA GLU A 156 -8.36 -14.11 -8.88
C GLU A 156 -8.03 -15.33 -8.02
N GLN A 157 -6.74 -15.65 -7.86
CA GLN A 157 -6.28 -16.77 -7.04
C GLN A 157 -6.47 -16.53 -5.53
N PHE A 158 -6.73 -15.28 -5.14
CA PHE A 158 -6.88 -14.86 -3.74
C PHE A 158 -8.31 -14.41 -3.38
N ILE A 159 -9.29 -14.86 -4.14
CA ILE A 159 -10.71 -14.63 -3.89
C ILE A 159 -11.35 -15.97 -3.51
N ASN A 160 -11.99 -16.04 -2.35
CA ASN A 160 -12.75 -17.22 -1.95
C ASN A 160 -13.96 -17.44 -2.88
N ASN A 161 -14.35 -18.70 -3.10
CA ASN A 161 -15.54 -19.06 -3.84
C ASN A 161 -16.84 -18.49 -3.21
N ASP A 162 -16.80 -18.07 -1.97
CA ASP A 162 -17.91 -17.44 -1.24
C ASP A 162 -17.98 -15.93 -1.43
N GLY A 163 -17.10 -15.34 -2.28
CA GLY A 163 -17.01 -13.91 -2.48
C GLY A 163 -16.37 -13.13 -1.32
N ASN A 164 -15.89 -13.82 -0.31
CA ASN A 164 -15.13 -13.24 0.78
C ASN A 164 -13.64 -13.18 0.39
N GLU A 165 -13.02 -12.07 0.66
CA GLU A 165 -11.59 -11.87 0.41
C GLU A 165 -10.78 -12.61 1.50
N ILE A 166 -9.68 -13.24 1.09
CA ILE A 166 -8.71 -13.84 2.01
C ILE A 166 -7.93 -12.73 2.70
#